data_6e395cf7639638b60c6216c6b1a83011
#
_entry.id   6e395cf7639638b60c6216c6b1a83011
#
_cell.length_a   1.000
_cell.length_b   1.000
_cell.length_c   1.000
_cell.angle_alpha   90.00
_cell.angle_beta   90.00
_cell.angle_gamma   90.00
#
_symmetry.space_group_name_H-M   'P 1'
#
loop_
_entity.id
_entity.type
_entity.pdbx_description
1 polymer ?
#
loop_
_entity_poly.entity_id
_entity_poly.type
_entity_poly.pdbx_seq_one_letter_code
_entity_poly.pdbx_strand_id
1 'polypeptide(L)'
;MLFFLLVGTFRFPKTMKIRYSAEVDPDVDYPKQEFLDLLQIYLADPDGWESKGYTFIYDPKGPVKIRLSSPATIAKTCGLPGNLSCAELGGRHLYLNASRWKHGAKASQLPLDSYRQYMVSHEMGHILGHEHVKCVPGKPAPIMLQQTLGLKGCTPNTKV
;
A
#
# COMPACT_ATOMS: atom_id res chain seq x y z
N MET A 1 20.66 43.26 -31.41
CA MET A 1 19.62 42.86 -30.45
C MET A 1 19.79 41.36 -30.20
N LEU A 2 20.43 41.02 -29.09
CA LEU A 2 20.82 39.64 -28.78
C LEU A 2 19.73 39.02 -27.90
N PHE A 3 18.99 38.00 -28.40
CA PHE A 3 18.03 37.24 -27.63
C PHE A 3 18.78 36.19 -26.82
N PHE A 4 18.88 36.37 -25.51
CA PHE A 4 19.28 35.30 -24.59
C PHE A 4 18.10 34.35 -24.38
N LEU A 5 18.17 33.14 -24.96
CA LEU A 5 17.30 32.03 -24.62
C LEU A 5 17.72 31.52 -23.23
N LEU A 6 16.92 31.83 -22.22
CA LEU A 6 17.01 31.17 -20.90
C LEU A 6 16.55 29.73 -21.06
N VAL A 7 17.49 28.80 -21.26
CA VAL A 7 17.23 27.36 -21.12
C VAL A 7 17.07 27.05 -19.63
N GLY A 8 15.83 27.11 -19.17
CA GLY A 8 15.49 26.66 -17.83
C GLY A 8 15.80 25.17 -17.73
N THR A 9 16.77 24.80 -16.90
CA THR A 9 17.04 23.41 -16.54
C THR A 9 15.84 22.89 -15.74
N PHE A 10 14.95 22.15 -16.40
CA PHE A 10 13.91 21.37 -15.72
C PHE A 10 14.61 20.33 -14.85
N ARG A 11 14.76 20.63 -13.55
CA ARG A 11 15.13 19.61 -12.55
C ARG A 11 13.88 18.76 -12.32
N PHE A 12 13.88 17.54 -12.85
CA PHE A 12 12.92 16.53 -12.43
C PHE A 12 13.04 16.34 -10.90
N PRO A 13 11.93 16.34 -10.16
CA PRO A 13 11.99 16.10 -8.73
C PRO A 13 12.66 14.73 -8.50
N LYS A 14 13.61 14.67 -7.57
CA LYS A 14 14.33 13.45 -7.22
C LYS A 14 13.34 12.45 -6.61
N THR A 15 12.96 11.41 -7.36
CA THR A 15 12.08 10.35 -6.87
C THR A 15 12.82 9.47 -5.86
N MET A 16 12.15 9.12 -4.77
CA MET A 16 12.68 8.18 -3.78
C MET A 16 12.38 6.74 -4.22
N LYS A 17 13.41 5.96 -4.51
CA LYS A 17 13.27 4.58 -4.96
C LYS A 17 13.18 3.62 -3.77
N ILE A 18 12.10 2.85 -3.70
CA ILE A 18 11.86 1.81 -2.71
C ILE A 18 12.00 0.45 -3.39
N ARG A 19 13.00 -0.33 -3.01
CA ARG A 19 13.17 -1.70 -3.48
C ARG A 19 12.43 -2.65 -2.55
N TYR A 20 11.59 -3.52 -3.11
CA TYR A 20 10.81 -4.49 -2.34
C TYR A 20 10.93 -5.90 -2.90
N SER A 21 10.80 -6.89 -2.03
CA SER A 21 10.58 -8.30 -2.38
C SER A 21 9.19 -8.74 -1.94
N ALA A 22 8.65 -9.76 -2.58
CA ALA A 22 7.30 -10.25 -2.33
C ALA A 22 7.27 -11.76 -2.17
N GLU A 23 6.53 -12.25 -1.17
CA GLU A 23 6.36 -13.67 -0.89
C GLU A 23 4.90 -13.98 -0.51
N VAL A 24 4.47 -15.19 -0.82
CA VAL A 24 3.26 -15.80 -0.30
C VAL A 24 3.69 -16.83 0.74
N ASP A 25 3.14 -16.73 1.95
CA ASP A 25 3.50 -17.67 3.03
C ASP A 25 3.09 -19.10 2.67
N PRO A 26 3.84 -20.13 3.14
CA PRO A 26 3.61 -21.52 2.74
C PRO A 26 2.23 -22.07 3.09
N ASP A 27 1.56 -21.50 4.12
CA ASP A 27 0.22 -21.86 4.57
C ASP A 27 -0.90 -21.08 3.85
N VAL A 28 -0.55 -20.25 2.86
CA VAL A 28 -1.49 -19.48 2.04
C VAL A 28 -1.57 -20.07 0.64
N ASP A 29 -2.74 -20.59 0.30
CA ASP A 29 -3.02 -21.06 -1.07
C ASP A 29 -3.40 -19.87 -1.97
N TYR A 30 -2.36 -19.29 -2.60
CA TYR A 30 -2.49 -18.21 -3.59
C TYR A 30 -1.27 -18.22 -4.54
N PRO A 31 -1.48 -18.05 -5.87
CA PRO A 31 -0.38 -18.06 -6.84
C PRO A 31 0.59 -16.90 -6.61
N LYS A 32 1.86 -17.21 -6.34
CA LYS A 32 2.90 -16.19 -6.07
C LYS A 32 3.06 -15.20 -7.22
N GLN A 33 3.02 -15.68 -8.47
CA GLN A 33 3.20 -14.80 -9.63
C GLN A 33 2.03 -13.81 -9.76
N GLU A 34 0.79 -14.27 -9.58
CA GLU A 34 -0.38 -13.40 -9.60
C GLU A 34 -0.31 -12.33 -8.49
N PHE A 35 0.12 -12.72 -7.28
CA PHE A 35 0.33 -11.79 -6.19
C PHE A 35 1.36 -10.71 -6.55
N LEU A 36 2.49 -11.12 -7.12
CA LEU A 36 3.54 -10.20 -7.55
C LEU A 36 3.06 -9.24 -8.65
N ASP A 37 2.35 -9.75 -9.66
CA ASP A 37 1.83 -8.94 -10.77
C ASP A 37 0.86 -7.87 -10.26
N LEU A 38 -0.04 -8.24 -9.36
CA LEU A 38 -0.98 -7.30 -8.73
C LEU A 38 -0.26 -6.25 -7.86
N LEU A 39 0.75 -6.64 -7.08
CA LEU A 39 1.54 -5.70 -6.30
C LEU A 39 2.23 -4.66 -7.20
N GLN A 40 2.79 -5.08 -8.32
CA GLN A 40 3.44 -4.18 -9.28
C GLN A 40 2.43 -3.16 -9.83
N ILE A 41 1.22 -3.61 -10.19
CA ILE A 41 0.14 -2.72 -10.66
C ILE A 41 -0.25 -1.72 -9.57
N TYR A 42 -0.51 -2.17 -8.35
CA TYR A 42 -0.97 -1.30 -7.27
C TYR A 42 0.08 -0.30 -6.79
N LEU A 43 1.35 -0.71 -6.75
CA LEU A 43 2.44 0.17 -6.33
C LEU A 43 2.86 1.18 -7.41
N ALA A 44 2.57 0.89 -8.69
CA ALA A 44 2.80 1.79 -9.83
C ALA A 44 1.59 2.70 -10.13
N ASP A 45 0.59 2.77 -9.25
CA ASP A 45 -0.55 3.67 -9.44
C ASP A 45 -0.10 5.13 -9.35
N PRO A 46 -0.31 5.94 -10.41
CA PRO A 46 0.06 7.35 -10.40
C PRO A 46 -0.72 8.19 -9.40
N ASP A 47 -1.89 7.73 -8.95
CA ASP A 47 -2.69 8.36 -7.88
C ASP A 47 -2.34 7.81 -6.48
N GLY A 48 -1.42 6.83 -6.40
CA GLY A 48 -0.88 6.27 -5.19
C GLY A 48 0.33 7.05 -4.65
N TRP A 49 1.24 6.36 -3.96
CA TRP A 49 2.45 6.98 -3.41
C TRP A 49 3.41 7.52 -4.46
N GLU A 50 3.29 7.12 -5.74
CA GLU A 50 4.02 7.76 -6.84
C GLU A 50 3.69 9.25 -6.96
N SER A 51 2.45 9.65 -6.66
CA SER A 51 2.04 11.07 -6.62
C SER A 51 2.83 11.90 -5.59
N LYS A 52 3.44 11.24 -4.61
CA LYS A 52 4.26 11.85 -3.53
C LYS A 52 5.77 11.71 -3.78
N GLY A 53 6.17 11.28 -4.98
CA GLY A 53 7.58 11.18 -5.37
C GLY A 53 8.26 9.87 -5.00
N TYR A 54 7.50 8.80 -4.75
CA TYR A 54 8.05 7.46 -4.55
C TYR A 54 7.99 6.64 -5.83
N THR A 55 8.96 5.78 -6.03
CA THR A 55 8.98 4.77 -7.11
C THR A 55 9.29 3.42 -6.50
N PHE A 56 8.48 2.41 -6.78
CA PHE A 56 8.62 1.08 -6.22
C PHE A 56 9.23 0.13 -7.26
N ILE A 57 10.27 -0.59 -6.86
CA ILE A 57 11.03 -1.48 -7.74
C ILE A 57 11.04 -2.88 -7.13
N TYR A 58 10.46 -3.85 -7.85
CA TYR A 58 10.59 -5.25 -7.46
C TYR A 58 12.03 -5.71 -7.58
N ASP A 59 12.53 -6.35 -6.53
CA ASP A 59 13.83 -6.98 -6.45
C ASP A 59 13.71 -8.17 -5.50
N PRO A 60 14.03 -9.40 -5.94
CA PRO A 60 13.96 -10.57 -5.05
C PRO A 60 14.77 -10.44 -3.75
N LYS A 61 15.76 -9.55 -3.74
CA LYS A 61 16.59 -9.20 -2.58
C LYS A 61 16.25 -7.82 -1.99
N GLY A 62 15.12 -7.23 -2.41
CA GLY A 62 14.66 -5.94 -1.92
C GLY A 62 14.55 -5.91 -0.40
N PRO A 63 14.98 -4.82 0.26
CA PRO A 63 14.97 -4.73 1.71
C PRO A 63 13.57 -4.62 2.33
N VAL A 64 12.60 -4.04 1.61
CA VAL A 64 11.20 -4.02 2.06
C VAL A 64 10.57 -5.37 1.72
N LYS A 65 10.07 -6.07 2.74
CA LYS A 65 9.50 -7.42 2.62
C LYS A 65 7.97 -7.35 2.65
N ILE A 66 7.33 -7.64 1.53
CA ILE A 66 5.86 -7.73 1.42
C ILE A 66 5.47 -9.21 1.46
N ARG A 67 4.66 -9.60 2.45
CA ARG A 67 4.22 -10.99 2.60
C ARG A 67 2.70 -11.08 2.57
N LEU A 68 2.19 -12.03 1.79
CA LEU A 68 0.79 -12.43 1.88
C LEU A 68 0.71 -13.54 2.93
N SER A 69 0.11 -13.25 4.07
CA SER A 69 0.16 -14.07 5.26
C SER A 69 -1.23 -14.49 5.73
N SER A 70 -1.32 -15.68 6.34
CA SER A 70 -2.57 -16.15 6.93
C SER A 70 -2.99 -15.28 8.12
N PRO A 71 -4.31 -15.23 8.47
CA PRO A 71 -4.77 -14.55 9.68
C PRO A 71 -4.06 -15.03 10.96
N ALA A 72 -3.73 -16.31 11.04
CA ALA A 72 -3.02 -16.88 12.18
C ALA A 72 -1.58 -16.36 12.28
N THR A 73 -0.88 -16.29 11.16
CA THR A 73 0.48 -15.73 11.11
C THR A 73 0.49 -14.26 11.49
N ILE A 74 -0.48 -13.46 11.01
CA ILE A 74 -0.60 -12.04 11.36
C ILE A 74 -0.88 -11.86 12.85
N ALA A 75 -1.82 -12.62 13.41
CA ALA A 75 -2.12 -12.57 14.85
C ALA A 75 -0.87 -12.85 15.70
N LYS A 76 -0.10 -13.88 15.32
CA LYS A 76 1.14 -14.24 16.01
C LYS A 76 2.26 -13.22 15.85
N THR A 77 2.44 -12.69 14.63
CA THR A 77 3.57 -11.81 14.28
C THR A 77 3.35 -10.38 14.73
N CYS A 78 2.14 -9.87 14.56
CA CYS A 78 1.81 -8.46 14.78
C CYS A 78 1.10 -8.21 16.13
N GLY A 79 0.68 -9.26 16.84
CA GLY A 79 -0.10 -9.12 18.08
C GLY A 79 -1.47 -8.45 17.86
N LEU A 80 -2.00 -8.51 16.62
CA LEU A 80 -3.26 -7.90 16.21
C LEU A 80 -4.32 -8.98 15.96
N PRO A 81 -5.62 -8.60 15.99
CA PRO A 81 -6.67 -9.50 15.53
C PRO A 81 -6.40 -9.99 14.09
N GLY A 82 -6.63 -11.28 13.84
CA GLY A 82 -6.36 -11.92 12.55
C GLY A 82 -7.24 -11.45 11.37
N ASN A 83 -7.99 -10.38 11.53
CA ASN A 83 -8.80 -9.75 10.49
C ASN A 83 -8.16 -8.46 9.89
N LEU A 84 -6.95 -8.12 10.32
CA LEU A 84 -6.20 -6.94 9.84
C LEU A 84 -4.90 -7.37 9.16
N SER A 85 -4.38 -6.48 8.34
CA SER A 85 -2.99 -6.46 7.88
C SER A 85 -2.14 -5.66 8.87
N CYS A 86 -0.82 -5.70 8.74
CA CYS A 86 0.08 -4.88 9.55
C CYS A 86 1.39 -4.57 8.84
N ALA A 87 2.02 -3.48 9.24
CA ALA A 87 3.35 -3.09 8.80
C ALA A 87 4.13 -2.43 9.94
N GLU A 88 5.44 -2.52 9.88
CA GLU A 88 6.34 -1.79 10.78
C GLU A 88 6.37 -0.31 10.39
N LEU A 89 6.05 0.58 11.31
CA LEU A 89 6.10 2.03 11.08
C LEU A 89 7.54 2.48 10.78
N GLY A 90 7.79 3.00 9.58
CA GLY A 90 9.12 3.37 9.11
C GLY A 90 10.09 2.18 8.98
N GLY A 91 9.55 0.96 9.00
CA GLY A 91 10.31 -0.28 8.98
C GLY A 91 10.44 -0.92 7.60
N ARG A 92 10.56 -2.25 7.59
CA ARG A 92 10.82 -3.01 6.35
C ARG A 92 9.91 -4.23 6.17
N HIS A 93 9.06 -4.56 7.13
CA HIS A 93 8.18 -5.72 7.05
C HIS A 93 6.72 -5.30 6.98
N LEU A 94 6.03 -5.85 6.01
CA LEU A 94 4.64 -5.59 5.70
C LEU A 94 3.94 -6.94 5.48
N TYR A 95 2.84 -7.17 6.19
CA TYR A 95 2.07 -8.41 6.15
C TYR A 95 0.64 -8.11 5.69
N LEU A 96 0.29 -8.55 4.48
CA LEU A 96 -1.05 -8.45 3.92
C LEU A 96 -1.87 -9.67 4.31
N ASN A 97 -3.07 -9.45 4.80
CA ASN A 97 -3.97 -10.52 5.24
C ASN A 97 -4.55 -11.29 4.07
N ALA A 98 -4.23 -12.58 3.95
CA ALA A 98 -4.66 -13.43 2.84
C ALA A 98 -6.19 -13.59 2.78
N SER A 99 -6.90 -13.62 3.90
CA SER A 99 -8.36 -13.67 3.91
C SER A 99 -8.95 -12.37 3.36
N ARG A 100 -8.40 -11.22 3.75
CA ARG A 100 -8.80 -9.92 3.20
C ARG A 100 -8.42 -9.75 1.74
N TRP A 101 -7.28 -10.28 1.34
CA TRP A 101 -6.87 -10.30 -0.06
C TRP A 101 -7.84 -11.06 -0.94
N LYS A 102 -8.35 -12.21 -0.46
CA LYS A 102 -9.31 -13.05 -1.19
C LYS A 102 -10.74 -12.50 -1.18
N HIS A 103 -11.17 -11.87 -0.09
CA HIS A 103 -12.59 -11.58 0.16
C HIS A 103 -12.91 -10.09 0.38
N GLY A 104 -11.90 -9.22 0.53
CA GLY A 104 -12.10 -7.82 0.85
C GLY A 104 -12.59 -7.58 2.28
N ALA A 105 -13.14 -6.40 2.51
CA ALA A 105 -13.78 -6.02 3.77
C ALA A 105 -15.06 -5.24 3.49
N LYS A 106 -16.21 -5.79 3.86
CA LYS A 106 -17.53 -5.18 3.60
C LYS A 106 -17.63 -3.75 4.15
N ALA A 107 -17.02 -3.49 5.31
CA ALA A 107 -17.06 -2.19 5.96
C ALA A 107 -16.32 -1.09 5.17
N SER A 108 -15.38 -1.45 4.28
CA SER A 108 -14.68 -0.51 3.40
C SER A 108 -15.53 0.02 2.27
N GLN A 109 -16.60 -0.70 1.90
CA GLN A 109 -17.46 -0.43 0.74
C GLN A 109 -16.69 -0.41 -0.60
N LEU A 110 -15.47 -0.92 -0.64
CA LEU A 110 -14.65 -1.03 -1.85
C LEU A 110 -14.90 -2.38 -2.55
N PRO A 111 -15.00 -2.40 -3.89
CA PRO A 111 -14.89 -3.65 -4.66
C PRO A 111 -13.56 -4.34 -4.36
N LEU A 112 -13.47 -5.66 -4.58
CA LEU A 112 -12.31 -6.46 -4.17
C LEU A 112 -10.97 -5.93 -4.71
N ASP A 113 -10.91 -5.59 -5.99
CA ASP A 113 -9.67 -5.07 -6.59
C ASP A 113 -9.26 -3.72 -5.99
N SER A 114 -10.21 -2.81 -5.84
CA SER A 114 -9.98 -1.52 -5.16
C SER A 114 -9.59 -1.70 -3.69
N TYR A 115 -10.16 -2.70 -3.01
CA TYR A 115 -9.80 -3.01 -1.63
C TYR A 115 -8.36 -3.52 -1.52
N ARG A 116 -7.92 -4.38 -2.44
CA ARG A 116 -6.52 -4.84 -2.50
C ARG A 116 -5.56 -3.67 -2.70
N GLN A 117 -5.89 -2.77 -3.63
CA GLN A 117 -5.10 -1.56 -3.85
C GLN A 117 -5.05 -0.68 -2.60
N TYR A 118 -6.19 -0.42 -1.95
CA TYR A 118 -6.24 0.28 -0.67
C TYR A 118 -5.32 -0.38 0.37
N MET A 119 -5.45 -1.71 0.54
CA MET A 119 -4.68 -2.45 1.54
C MET A 119 -3.17 -2.35 1.31
N VAL A 120 -2.72 -2.50 0.06
CA VAL A 120 -1.30 -2.34 -0.31
C VAL A 120 -0.82 -0.91 -0.03
N SER A 121 -1.58 0.10 -0.46
CA SER A 121 -1.22 1.51 -0.27
C SER A 121 -1.21 1.92 1.21
N HIS A 122 -2.17 1.44 2.00
CA HIS A 122 -2.26 1.71 3.44
C HIS A 122 -1.05 1.14 4.19
N GLU A 123 -0.75 -0.14 4.00
CA GLU A 123 0.36 -0.79 4.68
C GLU A 123 1.72 -0.25 4.21
N MET A 124 1.85 0.07 2.91
CA MET A 124 3.04 0.76 2.41
C MET A 124 3.20 2.15 3.03
N GLY A 125 2.10 2.85 3.29
CA GLY A 125 2.12 4.13 4.01
C GLY A 125 2.78 4.01 5.38
N HIS A 126 2.55 2.94 6.12
CA HIS A 126 3.24 2.67 7.38
C HIS A 126 4.76 2.46 7.18
N ILE A 127 5.16 1.70 6.16
CA ILE A 127 6.59 1.55 5.79
C ILE A 127 7.23 2.91 5.50
N LEU A 128 6.49 3.82 4.87
CA LEU A 128 6.94 5.19 4.58
C LEU A 128 6.90 6.14 5.80
N GLY A 129 6.45 5.66 6.97
CA GLY A 129 6.43 6.41 8.23
C GLY A 129 5.11 7.13 8.53
N HIS A 130 4.02 6.82 7.82
CA HIS A 130 2.71 7.42 8.05
C HIS A 130 1.90 6.64 9.07
N GLU A 131 1.39 7.32 10.08
CA GLU A 131 0.48 6.77 11.08
C GLU A 131 -0.98 6.84 10.61
N HIS A 132 -1.87 6.15 11.32
CA HIS A 132 -3.31 6.26 11.06
C HIS A 132 -3.81 7.68 11.24
N VAL A 133 -4.75 8.08 10.39
CA VAL A 133 -5.41 9.38 10.46
C VAL A 133 -6.93 9.23 10.50
N LYS A 134 -7.59 10.20 11.11
CA LYS A 134 -9.06 10.28 11.13
C LYS A 134 -9.57 10.87 9.83
N CYS A 135 -10.80 10.51 9.47
CA CYS A 135 -11.47 11.12 8.33
C CYS A 135 -12.30 12.36 8.73
N VAL A 136 -12.51 13.23 7.76
CA VAL A 136 -13.49 14.32 7.84
C VAL A 136 -14.76 13.84 7.16
N PRO A 137 -15.89 13.67 7.87
CA PRO A 137 -17.14 13.18 7.28
C PRO A 137 -17.55 13.94 6.02
N GLY A 138 -18.05 13.22 5.00
CA GLY A 138 -18.42 13.79 3.70
C GLY A 138 -17.26 13.99 2.72
N LYS A 139 -16.01 13.74 3.13
CA LYS A 139 -14.81 13.78 2.26
C LYS A 139 -14.36 12.36 1.89
N PRO A 140 -13.52 12.21 0.83
CA PRO A 140 -12.84 10.94 0.58
C PRO A 140 -12.03 10.51 1.81
N ALA A 141 -12.06 9.21 2.12
CA ALA A 141 -11.27 8.66 3.21
C ALA A 141 -9.77 8.86 2.91
N PRO A 142 -8.98 9.39 3.84
CA PRO A 142 -7.52 9.36 3.69
C PRO A 142 -7.03 7.92 3.54
N ILE A 143 -5.98 7.70 2.75
CA ILE A 143 -5.44 6.34 2.57
C ILE A 143 -5.01 5.72 3.90
N MET A 144 -4.56 6.52 4.86
CA MET A 144 -4.16 6.08 6.20
C MET A 144 -5.33 5.96 7.20
N LEU A 145 -6.59 6.13 6.78
CA LEU A 145 -7.75 5.70 7.55
C LEU A 145 -7.88 4.17 7.46
N GLN A 146 -8.15 3.50 8.58
CA GLN A 146 -8.41 2.06 8.61
C GLN A 146 -9.79 1.73 7.99
N GLN A 147 -9.92 1.85 6.65
CA GLN A 147 -11.17 1.63 5.93
C GLN A 147 -11.67 0.17 6.06
N THR A 148 -10.78 -0.78 6.37
CA THR A 148 -11.15 -2.17 6.72
C THR A 148 -12.17 -2.23 7.87
N LEU A 149 -12.08 -1.31 8.82
CA LEU A 149 -12.96 -1.24 10.00
C LEU A 149 -14.16 -0.30 9.81
N GLY A 150 -14.22 0.41 8.68
CA GLY A 150 -15.32 1.32 8.33
C GLY A 150 -14.86 2.71 7.95
N LEU A 151 -15.76 3.47 7.36
CA LEU A 151 -15.47 4.75 6.71
C LEU A 151 -15.67 5.97 7.61
N LYS A 152 -16.29 5.80 8.78
CA LYS A 152 -16.51 6.87 9.77
C LYS A 152 -17.18 8.14 9.18
N GLY A 153 -18.05 7.97 8.18
CA GLY A 153 -18.74 9.07 7.49
C GLY A 153 -18.01 9.61 6.25
N CYS A 154 -16.84 9.08 5.92
CA CYS A 154 -16.14 9.38 4.67
C CYS A 154 -16.61 8.51 3.51
N THR A 155 -16.28 8.88 2.28
CA THR A 155 -16.48 8.02 1.10
C THR A 155 -15.26 7.12 0.87
N PRO A 156 -15.43 5.90 0.28
CA PRO A 156 -14.32 5.01 -0.01
C PRO A 156 -13.26 5.66 -0.90
N ASN A 157 -11.98 5.38 -0.66
CA ASN A 157 -10.91 5.95 -1.45
C ASN A 157 -9.67 5.05 -1.49
N THR A 158 -9.01 5.01 -2.66
CA THR A 158 -7.74 4.29 -2.88
C THR A 158 -6.57 5.23 -3.18
N LYS A 159 -6.82 6.52 -3.34
CA LYS A 159 -5.80 7.53 -3.72
C LYS A 159 -5.07 8.08 -2.50
N VAL A 160 -3.81 8.48 -2.71
CA VAL A 160 -2.91 9.06 -1.70
C VAL A 160 -2.93 10.59 -1.74
#